data_fe9f237002b801f11468ccbab92d2fb2
#
_entry.id   fe9f237002b801f11468ccbab92d2fb2
#
_cell.length_a   1.000
_cell.length_b   1.000
_cell.length_c   1.000
_cell.angle_alpha   90.00
_cell.angle_beta   90.00
_cell.angle_gamma   90.00
#
_symmetry.space_group_name_H-M   'P 1'
#
loop_
_entity.id
_entity.type
_entity.pdbx_description
1 polymer ?
#
loop_
_entity_poly.entity_id
_entity_poly.type
_entity_poly.pdbx_seq_one_letter_code
_entity_poly.pdbx_strand_id
1 'polypeptide(L)'
;MLFRSGFAVVVENKATITYIQLLKEDLAIFRLVPNDGIIPDYKAGQFLTIGMNVPSEGKVIRRAYSIASHPENKKYIELVIRWVRKPLPGRLTTQLFNAKEGDEVSWIKPTGAALQIQEALPNGQKDERRIVCLGGGTGIAPFVSFAQHLHAIGDKREIVILHGASYIDELSYKELFTDLEMESVEKGRDKWNFRYRAAISRPQEWFNRSWSGQTGRVETFLRTKDGSPSPLEQMIGEKVTPQNTAFYICGWQGTIDGCMDYLEAKGFVTERNKRPDGSFDVKYESYG
;
A
#
# COMPACT_ATOMS: atom_id res chain seq x y z
N MET A 1 -11.53 4.97 -52.05
CA MET A 1 -10.59 5.41 -51.05
C MET A 1 -10.95 4.67 -49.75
N LEU A 2 -10.29 3.56 -49.44
CA LEU A 2 -10.60 2.67 -48.33
C LEU A 2 -9.72 3.08 -47.13
N PHE A 3 -10.33 3.69 -46.12
CA PHE A 3 -9.68 3.90 -44.83
C PHE A 3 -9.53 2.55 -44.11
N ARG A 4 -8.35 1.99 -44.12
CA ARG A 4 -7.97 0.93 -43.19
C ARG A 4 -7.72 1.58 -41.83
N SER A 5 -8.65 1.44 -40.89
CA SER A 5 -8.42 1.67 -39.50
C SER A 5 -7.48 0.58 -38.99
N GLY A 6 -6.21 0.92 -38.85
CA GLY A 6 -5.24 0.05 -38.20
C GLY A 6 -5.59 -0.05 -36.71
N PHE A 7 -6.23 -1.12 -36.31
CA PHE A 7 -6.26 -1.51 -34.90
C PHE A 7 -4.84 -1.88 -34.50
N ALA A 8 -4.21 -1.04 -33.69
CA ALA A 8 -2.98 -1.43 -33.01
C ALA A 8 -3.30 -2.67 -32.19
N VAL A 9 -2.69 -3.80 -32.56
CA VAL A 9 -2.74 -5.03 -31.76
C VAL A 9 -2.04 -4.69 -30.46
N VAL A 10 -2.82 -4.48 -29.39
CA VAL A 10 -2.26 -4.37 -28.04
C VAL A 10 -1.66 -5.73 -27.73
N VAL A 11 -0.34 -5.83 -27.79
CA VAL A 11 0.38 -7.03 -27.38
C VAL A 11 0.09 -7.21 -25.89
N GLU A 12 -0.72 -8.19 -25.58
CA GLU A 12 -1.12 -8.49 -24.21
C GLU A 12 0.02 -9.24 -23.52
N ASN A 13 0.72 -8.57 -22.61
CA ASN A 13 1.75 -9.23 -21.81
C ASN A 13 1.10 -10.28 -20.91
N LYS A 14 1.74 -11.44 -20.80
CA LYS A 14 1.32 -12.53 -19.92
C LYS A 14 2.30 -12.71 -18.76
N ALA A 15 1.76 -13.11 -17.61
CA ALA A 15 2.53 -13.50 -16.45
C ALA A 15 1.93 -14.76 -15.84
N THR A 16 2.78 -15.60 -15.29
CA THR A 16 2.38 -16.82 -14.58
C THR A 16 2.24 -16.52 -13.09
N ILE A 17 1.18 -17.02 -12.47
CA ILE A 17 1.02 -17.06 -11.03
C ILE A 17 1.97 -18.14 -10.48
N THR A 18 3.03 -17.72 -9.81
CA THR A 18 4.07 -18.65 -9.30
C THR A 18 3.91 -18.99 -7.83
N TYR A 19 3.05 -18.28 -7.12
CA TYR A 19 2.80 -18.51 -5.69
C TYR A 19 1.45 -17.92 -5.29
N ILE A 20 0.72 -18.67 -4.46
CA ILE A 20 -0.53 -18.22 -3.84
C ILE A 20 -0.49 -18.58 -2.35
N GLN A 21 -0.55 -17.58 -1.49
CA GLN A 21 -0.70 -17.79 -0.05
C GLN A 21 -2.04 -17.24 0.41
N LEU A 22 -2.94 -18.12 0.81
CA LEU A 22 -4.17 -17.73 1.47
C LEU A 22 -3.86 -17.32 2.92
N LEU A 23 -4.08 -16.06 3.24
CA LEU A 23 -4.03 -15.53 4.62
C LEU A 23 -5.38 -15.78 5.32
N LYS A 24 -6.45 -15.69 4.54
CA LYS A 24 -7.83 -15.94 4.91
C LYS A 24 -8.59 -16.43 3.68
N GLU A 25 -9.81 -16.96 3.87
CA GLU A 25 -10.61 -17.45 2.74
C GLU A 25 -10.90 -16.38 1.64
N ASP A 26 -10.76 -15.10 1.98
CA ASP A 26 -11.00 -13.96 1.11
C ASP A 26 -9.81 -12.98 1.03
N LEU A 27 -8.64 -13.35 1.54
CA LEU A 27 -7.43 -12.53 1.49
C LEU A 27 -6.23 -13.40 1.13
N ALA A 28 -5.49 -13.01 0.08
CA ALA A 28 -4.35 -13.78 -0.39
C ALA A 28 -3.21 -12.89 -0.89
N ILE A 29 -2.00 -13.43 -0.83
CA ILE A 29 -0.80 -12.93 -1.48
C ILE A 29 -0.59 -13.75 -2.76
N PHE A 30 -0.36 -13.05 -3.88
CA PHE A 30 -0.04 -13.62 -5.18
C PHE A 30 1.33 -13.16 -5.63
N ARG A 31 2.15 -14.07 -6.16
CA ARG A 31 3.38 -13.72 -6.87
C ARG A 31 3.22 -14.04 -8.35
N LEU A 32 3.64 -13.07 -9.16
CA LEU A 32 3.56 -13.14 -10.61
C LEU A 32 4.97 -13.01 -11.19
N VAL A 33 5.25 -13.83 -12.20
CA VAL A 33 6.47 -13.71 -13.01
C VAL A 33 6.05 -13.53 -14.46
N PRO A 34 6.45 -12.43 -15.13
CA PRO A 34 6.22 -12.27 -16.57
C PRO A 34 6.76 -13.47 -17.35
N ASN A 35 6.04 -13.88 -18.42
CA ASN A 35 6.40 -15.09 -19.16
C ASN A 35 7.74 -14.98 -19.91
N ASP A 36 8.23 -13.75 -20.15
CA ASP A 36 9.58 -13.48 -20.65
C ASP A 36 10.65 -13.51 -19.54
N GLY A 37 10.26 -13.72 -18.29
CA GLY A 37 11.15 -13.77 -17.13
C GLY A 37 11.67 -12.40 -16.68
N ILE A 38 11.26 -11.31 -17.31
CA ILE A 38 11.80 -9.97 -17.06
C ILE A 38 10.86 -9.19 -16.12
N ILE A 39 11.27 -8.98 -14.89
CA ILE A 39 10.55 -8.07 -13.99
C ILE A 39 10.76 -6.63 -14.47
N PRO A 40 9.68 -5.91 -14.83
CA PRO A 40 9.80 -4.55 -15.33
C PRO A 40 10.35 -3.61 -14.26
N ASP A 41 10.96 -2.52 -14.68
CA ASP A 41 11.32 -1.45 -13.76
C ASP A 41 10.06 -0.70 -13.30
N TYR A 42 10.03 -0.40 -12.01
CA TYR A 42 8.97 0.39 -11.39
C TYR A 42 9.52 1.11 -10.15
N LYS A 43 8.71 2.02 -9.61
CA LYS A 43 9.01 2.72 -8.35
C LYS A 43 8.11 2.18 -7.24
N ALA A 44 8.62 2.15 -6.01
CA ALA A 44 7.80 1.85 -4.85
C ALA A 44 6.55 2.74 -4.82
N GLY A 45 5.39 2.15 -4.51
CA GLY A 45 4.09 2.83 -4.53
C GLY A 45 3.36 2.82 -5.88
N GLN A 46 3.92 2.23 -6.93
CA GLN A 46 3.20 2.04 -8.20
C GLN A 46 2.28 0.82 -8.13
N PHE A 47 1.34 0.78 -9.07
CA PHE A 47 0.41 -0.35 -9.24
C PHE A 47 0.62 -1.07 -10.58
N LEU A 48 0.17 -2.30 -10.64
CA LEU A 48 0.10 -3.14 -11.83
C LEU A 48 -1.36 -3.38 -12.19
N THR A 49 -1.70 -3.33 -13.47
CA THR A 49 -3.01 -3.78 -13.93
C THR A 49 -2.93 -5.22 -14.38
N ILE A 50 -3.70 -6.11 -13.76
CA ILE A 50 -3.82 -7.51 -14.18
C ILE A 50 -5.23 -7.83 -14.64
N GLY A 51 -5.37 -8.88 -15.45
CA GLY A 51 -6.64 -9.31 -16.00
C GLY A 51 -6.70 -10.82 -16.24
N MET A 52 -7.90 -11.35 -16.11
CA MET A 52 -8.22 -12.75 -16.47
C MET A 52 -9.50 -12.80 -17.32
N ASN A 53 -9.62 -13.83 -18.12
CA ASN A 53 -10.87 -14.11 -18.81
C ASN A 53 -11.96 -14.46 -17.79
N VAL A 54 -13.11 -13.82 -17.92
CA VAL A 54 -14.31 -14.12 -17.10
C VAL A 54 -15.30 -14.85 -18.02
N PRO A 55 -15.41 -16.18 -17.91
CA PRO A 55 -16.21 -16.97 -18.85
C PRO A 55 -17.66 -16.52 -18.97
N SER A 56 -18.28 -16.12 -17.87
CA SER A 56 -19.66 -15.63 -17.86
C SER A 56 -19.87 -14.33 -18.66
N GLU A 57 -18.80 -13.58 -18.93
CA GLU A 57 -18.84 -12.31 -19.70
C GLU A 57 -18.17 -12.42 -21.08
N GLY A 58 -17.50 -13.53 -21.37
CA GLY A 58 -16.79 -13.76 -22.62
C GLY A 58 -15.66 -12.76 -22.90
N LYS A 59 -15.11 -12.11 -21.87
CA LYS A 59 -14.08 -11.07 -22.00
C LYS A 59 -13.09 -11.05 -20.83
N VAL A 60 -11.94 -10.43 -21.08
CA VAL A 60 -10.94 -10.18 -20.04
C VAL A 60 -11.38 -8.98 -19.18
N ILE A 61 -11.49 -9.20 -17.90
CA ILE A 61 -11.72 -8.14 -16.90
C ILE A 61 -10.40 -7.77 -16.25
N ARG A 62 -10.09 -6.47 -16.20
CA ARG A 62 -8.84 -5.93 -15.66
C ARG A 62 -9.08 -5.07 -14.43
N ARG A 63 -8.12 -5.11 -13.48
CA ARG A 63 -8.09 -4.23 -12.30
C ARG A 63 -6.65 -3.88 -11.95
N ALA A 64 -6.48 -2.68 -11.40
CA ALA A 64 -5.23 -2.21 -10.85
C ALA A 64 -5.05 -2.76 -9.42
N TYR A 65 -3.82 -3.14 -9.09
CA TYR A 65 -3.39 -3.57 -7.75
C TYR A 65 -2.05 -2.95 -7.42
N SER A 66 -1.95 -2.32 -6.27
CA SER A 66 -0.68 -1.77 -5.78
C SER A 66 0.35 -2.90 -5.62
N ILE A 67 1.58 -2.65 -6.07
CA ILE A 67 2.66 -3.62 -6.00
C ILE A 67 3.20 -3.65 -4.57
N ALA A 68 3.23 -4.83 -3.96
CA ALA A 68 3.75 -5.05 -2.61
C ALA A 68 5.25 -5.38 -2.60
N SER A 69 5.78 -6.04 -3.65
CA SER A 69 7.23 -6.22 -3.78
C SER A 69 7.95 -4.89 -4.00
N HIS A 70 9.22 -4.82 -3.65
CA HIS A 70 10.04 -3.62 -3.85
C HIS A 70 10.78 -3.64 -5.21
N PRO A 71 11.15 -2.50 -5.78
CA PRO A 71 11.76 -2.40 -7.12
C PRO A 71 13.06 -3.20 -7.30
N GLU A 72 13.82 -3.41 -6.22
CA GLU A 72 15.07 -4.19 -6.21
C GLU A 72 14.82 -5.70 -6.28
N ASN A 73 13.60 -6.17 -5.99
CA ASN A 73 13.22 -7.55 -6.19
C ASN A 73 13.01 -7.84 -7.68
N LYS A 74 13.95 -8.55 -8.28
CA LYS A 74 13.91 -8.97 -9.69
C LYS A 74 13.47 -10.43 -9.87
N LYS A 75 12.83 -11.04 -8.85
CA LYS A 75 12.38 -12.45 -8.90
C LYS A 75 10.90 -12.58 -9.23
N TYR A 76 10.07 -11.69 -8.71
CA TYR A 76 8.60 -11.71 -8.88
C TYR A 76 7.98 -10.34 -8.58
N ILE A 77 6.78 -10.14 -9.06
CA ILE A 77 5.88 -9.06 -8.63
C ILE A 77 4.91 -9.64 -7.60
N GLU A 78 4.76 -8.98 -6.44
CA GLU A 78 3.88 -9.46 -5.38
C GLU A 78 2.69 -8.52 -5.20
N LEU A 79 1.51 -9.10 -5.04
CA LEU A 79 0.25 -8.41 -4.84
C LEU A 79 -0.46 -9.00 -3.63
N VAL A 80 -1.14 -8.16 -2.83
CA VAL A 80 -2.09 -8.62 -1.82
C VAL A 80 -3.50 -8.26 -2.26
N ILE A 81 -4.37 -9.26 -2.34
CA ILE A 81 -5.69 -9.13 -2.96
C ILE A 81 -6.77 -9.63 -2.02
N ARG A 82 -7.82 -8.81 -1.87
CA ARG A 82 -9.06 -9.19 -1.18
C ARG A 82 -10.09 -9.66 -2.20
N TRP A 83 -10.70 -10.81 -1.96
CA TRP A 83 -11.88 -11.25 -2.71
C TRP A 83 -13.10 -10.49 -2.22
N VAL A 84 -13.63 -9.60 -3.05
CA VAL A 84 -14.90 -8.93 -2.79
C VAL A 84 -16.04 -9.92 -3.05
N ARG A 85 -16.83 -10.21 -2.03
CA ARG A 85 -17.96 -11.15 -2.10
C ARG A 85 -19.33 -10.49 -2.08
N LYS A 86 -19.45 -9.29 -1.49
CA LYS A 86 -20.73 -8.57 -1.31
C LYS A 86 -20.60 -7.12 -1.82
N PRO A 87 -21.71 -6.52 -2.31
CA PRO A 87 -23.06 -7.09 -2.52
C PRO A 87 -23.09 -8.14 -3.62
N LEU A 88 -22.18 -8.12 -4.58
CA LEU A 88 -21.98 -9.11 -5.64
C LEU A 88 -20.51 -9.55 -5.67
N PRO A 89 -20.22 -10.82 -6.03
CA PRO A 89 -18.84 -11.28 -6.17
C PRO A 89 -18.08 -10.45 -7.20
N GLY A 90 -16.86 -10.04 -6.84
CA GLY A 90 -15.98 -9.33 -7.76
C GLY A 90 -15.57 -10.23 -8.93
N ARG A 91 -15.77 -9.75 -10.15
CA ARG A 91 -15.59 -10.55 -11.37
C ARG A 91 -14.17 -11.09 -11.51
N LEU A 92 -13.17 -10.22 -11.46
CA LEU A 92 -11.77 -10.62 -11.56
C LEU A 92 -11.30 -11.35 -10.29
N THR A 93 -11.62 -10.84 -9.11
CA THR A 93 -11.16 -11.44 -7.85
C THR A 93 -11.71 -12.85 -7.67
N THR A 94 -12.92 -13.15 -8.16
CA THR A 94 -13.44 -14.52 -8.19
C THR A 94 -12.56 -15.45 -9.04
N GLN A 95 -12.11 -15.00 -10.21
CA GLN A 95 -11.21 -15.80 -11.05
C GLN A 95 -9.84 -16.01 -10.37
N LEU A 96 -9.29 -14.96 -9.75
CA LEU A 96 -8.02 -15.06 -9.03
C LEU A 96 -8.08 -16.04 -7.86
N PHE A 97 -9.16 -16.04 -7.09
CA PHE A 97 -9.32 -16.97 -5.95
C PHE A 97 -9.68 -18.40 -6.36
N ASN A 98 -10.10 -18.62 -7.60
CA ASN A 98 -10.25 -19.94 -8.21
C ASN A 98 -8.99 -20.40 -8.97
N ALA A 99 -8.02 -19.52 -9.16
CA ALA A 99 -6.78 -19.83 -9.85
C ALA A 99 -5.83 -20.67 -8.99
N LYS A 100 -4.89 -21.33 -9.65
CA LYS A 100 -3.81 -22.09 -9.02
C LYS A 100 -2.45 -21.62 -9.54
N GLU A 101 -1.41 -22.02 -8.86
CA GLU A 101 -0.05 -21.83 -9.34
C GLU A 101 0.13 -22.50 -10.71
N GLY A 102 0.76 -21.79 -11.63
CA GLY A 102 0.87 -22.16 -13.05
C GLY A 102 -0.17 -21.49 -13.95
N ASP A 103 -1.27 -20.95 -13.42
CA ASP A 103 -2.25 -20.24 -14.24
C ASP A 103 -1.70 -18.87 -14.71
N GLU A 104 -2.21 -18.39 -15.85
CA GLU A 104 -1.76 -17.15 -16.45
C GLU A 104 -2.72 -15.98 -16.18
N VAL A 105 -2.14 -14.81 -16.04
CA VAL A 105 -2.84 -13.52 -16.06
C VAL A 105 -2.29 -12.66 -17.19
N SER A 106 -3.15 -11.81 -17.78
CA SER A 106 -2.66 -10.70 -18.58
C SER A 106 -2.25 -9.56 -17.69
N TRP A 107 -1.26 -8.76 -18.10
CA TRP A 107 -0.82 -7.61 -17.33
C TRP A 107 -0.41 -6.42 -18.19
N ILE A 108 -0.48 -5.24 -17.59
CA ILE A 108 -0.04 -3.98 -18.18
C ILE A 108 1.08 -3.42 -17.29
N LYS A 109 2.10 -2.85 -17.92
CA LYS A 109 3.29 -2.32 -17.21
C LYS A 109 2.92 -1.47 -16.00
N PRO A 110 3.75 -1.52 -14.93
CA PRO A 110 3.56 -0.70 -13.75
C PRO A 110 3.43 0.78 -14.07
N THR A 111 2.53 1.45 -13.38
CA THR A 111 2.26 2.88 -13.54
C THR A 111 1.74 3.47 -12.21
N GLY A 112 1.42 4.76 -12.20
CA GLY A 112 0.90 5.48 -11.04
C GLY A 112 1.96 6.41 -10.44
N ALA A 113 1.53 7.61 -10.06
CA ALA A 113 2.37 8.61 -9.41
C ALA A 113 1.86 9.03 -8.03
N ALA A 114 0.60 8.66 -7.72
CA ALA A 114 -0.09 9.14 -6.53
C ALA A 114 0.63 8.78 -5.21
N LEU A 115 1.24 7.61 -5.13
CA LEU A 115 1.96 7.16 -3.94
C LEU A 115 3.48 7.03 -4.12
N GLN A 116 4.07 7.60 -5.18
CA GLN A 116 5.53 7.61 -5.26
C GLN A 116 6.13 8.45 -4.12
N ILE A 117 7.21 7.95 -3.52
CA ILE A 117 7.93 8.64 -2.45
C ILE A 117 8.44 10.00 -2.97
N GLN A 118 8.22 11.05 -2.20
CA GLN A 118 8.77 12.36 -2.49
C GLN A 118 10.24 12.41 -2.06
N GLU A 119 11.13 12.57 -3.03
CA GLU A 119 12.57 12.59 -2.79
C GLU A 119 13.11 14.02 -2.58
N ALA A 120 12.43 15.00 -3.19
CA ALA A 120 12.85 16.39 -3.13
C ALA A 120 11.68 17.35 -2.88
N LEU A 121 11.96 18.42 -2.17
CA LEU A 121 11.07 19.56 -1.98
C LEU A 121 11.07 20.45 -3.25
N PRO A 122 10.10 21.37 -3.42
CA PRO A 122 10.03 22.24 -4.59
C PRO A 122 11.26 23.11 -4.83
N ASN A 123 12.00 23.42 -3.77
CA ASN A 123 13.27 24.17 -3.84
C ASN A 123 14.48 23.33 -4.28
N GLY A 124 14.26 22.04 -4.61
CA GLY A 124 15.31 21.10 -5.03
C GLY A 124 16.09 20.46 -3.88
N GLN A 125 15.84 20.83 -2.65
CA GLN A 125 16.46 20.16 -1.50
C GLN A 125 15.86 18.75 -1.30
N LYS A 126 16.68 17.83 -0.81
CA LYS A 126 16.23 16.49 -0.44
C LYS A 126 15.13 16.60 0.63
N ASP A 127 14.07 15.80 0.49
CA ASP A 127 13.03 15.72 1.51
C ASP A 127 13.50 14.78 2.63
N GLU A 128 13.92 15.35 3.75
CA GLU A 128 14.38 14.62 4.93
C GLU A 128 13.29 14.38 5.97
N ARG A 129 12.04 14.75 5.65
CA ARG A 129 10.91 14.54 6.57
C ARG A 129 10.68 13.06 6.84
N ARG A 130 10.20 12.78 8.04
CA ARG A 130 9.66 11.45 8.41
C ARG A 130 8.60 11.01 7.40
N ILE A 131 8.63 9.73 7.04
CA ILE A 131 7.64 9.09 6.18
C ILE A 131 6.65 8.35 7.07
N VAL A 132 5.39 8.80 7.11
CA VAL A 132 4.31 8.11 7.82
C VAL A 132 3.31 7.55 6.83
N CYS A 133 3.15 6.23 6.84
CA CYS A 133 2.27 5.49 5.95
C CYS A 133 1.06 4.96 6.72
N LEU A 134 -0.16 5.23 6.24
CA LEU A 134 -1.40 4.71 6.81
C LEU A 134 -2.09 3.79 5.78
N GLY A 135 -2.07 2.50 6.04
CA GLY A 135 -2.67 1.46 5.19
C GLY A 135 -3.94 0.88 5.81
N GLY A 136 -5.07 0.95 5.11
CA GLY A 136 -6.32 0.30 5.51
C GLY A 136 -6.53 -1.03 4.75
N GLY A 137 -6.56 -2.18 5.44
CA GLY A 137 -6.71 -3.49 4.81
C GLY A 137 -5.61 -3.76 3.77
N THR A 138 -5.99 -4.08 2.53
CA THR A 138 -5.04 -4.30 1.43
C THR A 138 -4.31 -3.02 0.97
N GLY A 139 -4.70 -1.83 1.45
CA GLY A 139 -3.96 -0.58 1.28
C GLY A 139 -2.59 -0.55 1.94
N ILE A 140 -2.24 -1.61 2.64
CA ILE A 140 -0.88 -1.82 3.13
C ILE A 140 0.12 -2.15 2.00
N ALA A 141 -0.35 -2.67 0.85
CA ALA A 141 0.50 -3.16 -0.23
C ALA A 141 1.58 -2.17 -0.69
N PRO A 142 1.28 -0.90 -1.06
CA PRO A 142 2.31 0.04 -1.48
C PRO A 142 3.33 0.34 -0.37
N PHE A 143 2.94 0.21 0.89
CA PHE A 143 3.81 0.48 2.03
C PHE A 143 4.70 -0.70 2.40
N VAL A 144 4.35 -1.92 2.02
CA VAL A 144 5.27 -3.07 2.00
C VAL A 144 6.41 -2.80 1.03
N SER A 145 6.08 -2.33 -0.18
CA SER A 145 7.07 -1.91 -1.18
C SER A 145 7.95 -0.77 -0.67
N PHE A 146 7.37 0.25 -0.02
CA PHE A 146 8.11 1.36 0.60
C PHE A 146 9.13 0.87 1.63
N ALA A 147 8.67 0.09 2.61
CA ALA A 147 9.51 -0.37 3.71
C ALA A 147 10.73 -1.16 3.20
N GLN A 148 10.50 -2.10 2.29
CA GLN A 148 11.56 -2.92 1.71
C GLN A 148 12.51 -2.11 0.80
N HIS A 149 11.96 -1.21 -0.03
CA HIS A 149 12.75 -0.32 -0.88
C HIS A 149 13.66 0.58 -0.07
N LEU A 150 13.11 1.32 0.89
CA LEU A 150 13.85 2.26 1.73
C LEU A 150 14.91 1.55 2.58
N HIS A 151 14.62 0.32 3.03
CA HIS A 151 15.60 -0.53 3.69
C HIS A 151 16.73 -0.92 2.73
N ALA A 152 16.40 -1.39 1.52
CA ALA A 152 17.38 -1.84 0.53
C ALA A 152 18.34 -0.73 0.08
N ILE A 153 17.87 0.50 -0.05
CA ILE A 153 18.70 1.66 -0.43
C ILE A 153 19.39 2.34 0.77
N GLY A 154 19.13 1.88 1.99
CA GLY A 154 19.71 2.44 3.22
C GLY A 154 19.24 3.86 3.52
N ASP A 155 17.95 4.16 3.28
CA ASP A 155 17.38 5.47 3.61
C ASP A 155 17.46 5.73 5.12
N LYS A 156 17.76 6.96 5.51
CA LYS A 156 17.97 7.36 6.91
C LYS A 156 16.77 8.05 7.55
N ARG A 157 15.76 8.38 6.76
CA ARG A 157 14.53 8.98 7.30
C ARG A 157 13.83 8.02 8.26
N GLU A 158 13.16 8.55 9.25
CA GLU A 158 12.28 7.74 10.09
C GLU A 158 11.05 7.29 9.27
N ILE A 159 10.80 5.99 9.26
CA ILE A 159 9.69 5.37 8.54
C ILE A 159 8.74 4.77 9.56
N VAL A 160 7.48 5.19 9.50
CA VAL A 160 6.42 4.72 10.37
C VAL A 160 5.31 4.09 9.53
N ILE A 161 5.05 2.81 9.73
CA ILE A 161 3.94 2.11 9.09
C ILE A 161 2.81 1.91 10.10
N LEU A 162 1.64 2.45 9.78
CA LEU A 162 0.40 2.30 10.55
C LEU A 162 -0.58 1.45 9.71
N HIS A 163 -0.96 0.29 10.24
CA HIS A 163 -1.78 -0.68 9.53
C HIS A 163 -3.12 -0.88 10.24
N GLY A 164 -4.23 -0.63 9.56
CA GLY A 164 -5.58 -0.88 10.05
C GLY A 164 -6.22 -2.10 9.39
N ALA A 165 -6.79 -2.99 10.19
CA ALA A 165 -7.56 -4.14 9.72
C ALA A 165 -8.84 -4.33 10.55
N SER A 166 -9.75 -5.21 10.10
CA SER A 166 -10.90 -5.61 10.91
C SER A 166 -10.54 -6.72 11.89
N TYR A 167 -9.66 -7.64 11.49
CA TYR A 167 -9.27 -8.82 12.25
C TYR A 167 -7.75 -8.98 12.27
N ILE A 168 -7.25 -9.69 13.28
CA ILE A 168 -5.81 -9.96 13.46
C ILE A 168 -5.24 -10.73 12.27
N ASP A 169 -5.99 -11.69 11.74
CA ASP A 169 -5.61 -12.52 10.58
C ASP A 169 -5.65 -11.77 9.23
N GLU A 170 -6.10 -10.51 9.22
CA GLU A 170 -6.06 -9.60 8.07
C GLU A 170 -4.86 -8.68 8.06
N LEU A 171 -4.02 -8.71 9.10
CA LEU A 171 -2.78 -7.95 9.19
C LEU A 171 -1.69 -8.60 8.33
N SER A 172 -1.87 -8.55 7.01
CA SER A 172 -0.88 -9.05 6.05
C SER A 172 0.47 -8.36 6.28
N TYR A 173 1.57 -9.12 6.13
CA TYR A 173 2.95 -8.64 6.33
C TYR A 173 3.29 -8.16 7.75
N LYS A 174 2.48 -8.49 8.76
CA LYS A 174 2.77 -8.11 10.15
C LYS A 174 4.15 -8.60 10.60
N GLU A 175 4.49 -9.85 10.29
CA GLU A 175 5.78 -10.44 10.62
C GLU A 175 6.93 -9.67 9.97
N LEU A 176 6.85 -9.40 8.66
CA LEU A 176 7.85 -8.61 7.93
C LEU A 176 8.10 -7.24 8.59
N PHE A 177 7.02 -6.52 8.92
CA PHE A 177 7.16 -5.21 9.56
C PHE A 177 7.72 -5.30 10.98
N THR A 178 7.37 -6.36 11.71
CA THR A 178 7.91 -6.62 13.03
C THR A 178 9.42 -6.90 12.97
N ASP A 179 9.85 -7.72 12.01
CA ASP A 179 11.26 -8.03 11.80
C ASP A 179 12.06 -6.78 11.42
N LEU A 180 11.54 -5.92 10.53
CA LEU A 180 12.16 -4.65 10.18
C LEU A 180 12.26 -3.68 11.37
N GLU A 181 11.27 -3.67 12.27
CA GLU A 181 11.35 -2.87 13.51
C GLU A 181 12.36 -3.45 14.50
N MET A 182 12.41 -4.77 14.66
CA MET A 182 13.43 -5.43 15.50
C MET A 182 14.84 -5.12 15.00
N GLU A 183 15.06 -5.24 13.69
CA GLU A 183 16.34 -4.87 13.07
C GLU A 183 16.71 -3.40 13.32
N SER A 184 15.72 -2.49 13.27
CA SER A 184 15.91 -1.06 13.58
C SER A 184 16.36 -0.83 15.03
N VAL A 185 15.86 -1.62 15.97
CA VAL A 185 16.28 -1.55 17.38
C VAL A 185 17.68 -2.14 17.56
N GLU A 186 17.96 -3.28 16.94
CA GLU A 186 19.25 -3.98 17.06
C GLU A 186 20.41 -3.23 16.41
N LYS A 187 20.20 -2.70 15.20
CA LYS A 187 21.22 -1.94 14.45
C LYS A 187 21.43 -0.51 14.94
N GLY A 188 20.47 0.03 15.66
CA GLY A 188 20.39 1.43 16.05
C GLY A 188 19.62 2.29 15.04
N ARG A 189 18.76 3.16 15.55
CA ARG A 189 17.86 4.01 14.74
C ARG A 189 18.59 5.08 13.92
N ASP A 190 19.85 5.33 14.19
CA ASP A 190 20.75 6.16 13.37
C ASP A 190 21.14 5.48 12.04
N LYS A 191 21.06 4.16 11.98
CA LYS A 191 21.38 3.35 10.79
C LYS A 191 20.13 2.96 10.01
N TRP A 192 19.11 2.53 10.71
CA TRP A 192 17.80 2.16 10.17
C TRP A 192 16.72 2.59 11.16
N ASN A 193 15.83 3.52 10.79
CA ASN A 193 14.81 4.04 11.70
C ASN A 193 13.40 3.64 11.21
N PHE A 194 12.92 2.52 11.72
CA PHE A 194 11.65 1.93 11.32
C PHE A 194 10.74 1.67 12.53
N ARG A 195 9.46 1.95 12.37
CA ARG A 195 8.42 1.65 13.37
C ARG A 195 7.18 1.08 12.70
N TYR A 196 6.57 0.11 13.34
CA TYR A 196 5.31 -0.49 12.90
C TYR A 196 4.29 -0.53 14.03
N ARG A 197 3.06 -0.13 13.75
CA ARG A 197 1.91 -0.35 14.64
C ARG A 197 0.68 -0.73 13.83
N ALA A 198 -0.16 -1.57 14.46
CA ALA A 198 -1.42 -2.00 13.86
C ALA A 198 -2.61 -1.63 14.76
N ALA A 199 -3.77 -1.44 14.15
CA ALA A 199 -5.05 -1.23 14.81
C ALA A 199 -6.10 -2.20 14.28
N ILE A 200 -6.96 -2.70 15.18
CA ILE A 200 -8.07 -3.59 14.84
C ILE A 200 -9.40 -2.88 15.09
N SER A 201 -10.24 -2.80 14.05
CA SER A 201 -11.49 -2.04 14.12
C SER A 201 -12.65 -2.81 14.75
N ARG A 202 -12.51 -4.13 14.98
CA ARG A 202 -13.54 -4.98 15.59
C ARG A 202 -13.02 -5.72 16.83
N PRO A 203 -12.53 -5.00 17.86
CA PRO A 203 -11.87 -5.64 19.02
C PRO A 203 -12.81 -6.54 19.83
N GLN A 204 -14.13 -6.33 19.73
CA GLN A 204 -15.14 -7.13 20.46
C GLN A 204 -15.45 -8.47 19.81
N GLU A 205 -15.05 -8.67 18.56
CA GLU A 205 -15.27 -9.92 17.86
C GLU A 205 -14.41 -11.05 18.47
N TRP A 206 -14.98 -12.24 18.61
CA TRP A 206 -14.31 -13.37 19.25
C TRP A 206 -12.93 -13.68 18.66
N PHE A 207 -12.77 -13.55 17.34
CA PHE A 207 -11.51 -13.76 16.64
C PHE A 207 -10.39 -12.79 17.05
N ASN A 208 -10.76 -11.63 17.60
CA ASN A 208 -9.82 -10.58 18.01
C ASN A 208 -9.54 -10.57 19.53
N ARG A 209 -10.03 -11.55 20.29
CA ARG A 209 -9.93 -11.56 21.76
C ARG A 209 -8.49 -11.54 22.31
N SER A 210 -7.51 -11.96 21.49
CA SER A 210 -6.09 -11.93 21.87
C SER A 210 -5.41 -10.60 21.51
N TRP A 211 -6.15 -9.65 20.91
CA TRP A 211 -5.60 -8.36 20.52
C TRP A 211 -5.43 -7.44 21.74
N SER A 212 -4.20 -6.96 21.94
CA SER A 212 -3.86 -6.01 23.03
C SER A 212 -3.34 -4.68 22.49
N GLY A 213 -3.28 -4.50 21.16
CA GLY A 213 -2.80 -3.28 20.52
C GLY A 213 -3.89 -2.19 20.37
N GLN A 214 -3.60 -1.21 19.53
CA GLN A 214 -4.53 -0.11 19.22
C GLN A 214 -5.86 -0.64 18.69
N THR A 215 -6.97 -0.04 19.12
CA THR A 215 -8.32 -0.38 18.66
C THR A 215 -8.91 0.76 17.84
N GLY A 216 -9.78 0.40 16.88
CA GLY A 216 -10.37 1.32 15.92
C GLY A 216 -9.76 1.19 14.53
N ARG A 217 -10.11 2.11 13.64
CA ARG A 217 -9.53 2.19 12.29
C ARG A 217 -8.16 2.85 12.34
N VAL A 218 -7.41 2.80 11.24
CA VAL A 218 -6.03 3.32 11.18
C VAL A 218 -5.93 4.81 11.49
N GLU A 219 -6.93 5.62 11.17
CA GLU A 219 -6.95 7.05 11.50
C GLU A 219 -6.98 7.33 13.01
N THR A 220 -7.28 6.34 13.86
CA THR A 220 -7.22 6.50 15.32
C THR A 220 -5.80 6.77 15.83
N PHE A 221 -4.77 6.40 15.07
CA PHE A 221 -3.39 6.77 15.39
C PHE A 221 -3.12 8.28 15.32
N LEU A 222 -3.94 9.01 14.57
CA LEU A 222 -3.82 10.46 14.42
C LEU A 222 -4.63 11.24 15.46
N ARG A 223 -5.66 10.60 16.04
CA ARG A 223 -6.62 11.30 16.90
C ARG A 223 -6.05 11.63 18.26
N THR A 224 -6.25 12.87 18.69
CA THR A 224 -5.95 13.32 20.05
C THR A 224 -7.19 13.17 20.94
N LYS A 225 -6.98 13.00 22.24
CA LYS A 225 -8.02 13.09 23.26
C LYS A 225 -7.59 14.15 24.27
N ASP A 226 -8.50 15.05 24.59
CA ASP A 226 -8.33 16.06 25.66
C ASP A 226 -7.00 16.85 25.57
N GLY A 227 -6.56 17.19 24.38
CA GLY A 227 -5.30 17.91 24.17
C GLY A 227 -4.01 17.09 24.33
N SER A 228 -4.13 15.79 24.63
CA SER A 228 -2.99 14.89 24.71
C SER A 228 -2.40 14.60 23.33
N PRO A 229 -1.09 14.26 23.24
CA PRO A 229 -0.50 13.80 21.99
C PRO A 229 -1.25 12.59 21.41
N SER A 230 -1.38 12.52 20.10
CA SER A 230 -1.96 11.35 19.40
C SER A 230 -1.10 10.10 19.64
N PRO A 231 -1.64 8.89 19.44
CA PRO A 231 -0.84 7.66 19.53
C PRO A 231 0.40 7.67 18.64
N LEU A 232 0.33 8.28 17.45
CA LEU A 232 1.49 8.48 16.58
C LEU A 232 2.52 9.40 17.26
N GLU A 233 2.11 10.57 17.77
CA GLU A 233 3.01 11.53 18.42
C GLU A 233 3.64 10.96 19.70
N GLN A 234 2.91 10.16 20.47
CA GLN A 234 3.45 9.43 21.62
C GLN A 234 4.53 8.43 21.21
N MET A 235 4.31 7.70 20.11
CA MET A 235 5.25 6.71 19.60
C MET A 235 6.55 7.32 19.09
N ILE A 236 6.47 8.46 18.39
CA ILE A 236 7.65 9.15 17.84
C ILE A 236 8.31 10.12 18.83
N GLY A 237 7.61 10.51 19.89
CA GLY A 237 8.13 11.39 20.94
C GLY A 237 8.08 12.89 20.61
N GLU A 238 7.38 13.28 19.54
CA GLU A 238 7.24 14.68 19.13
C GLU A 238 5.94 14.96 18.39
N LYS A 239 5.57 16.24 18.25
CA LYS A 239 4.41 16.67 17.46
C LYS A 239 4.69 16.51 15.96
N VAL A 240 3.68 16.01 15.22
CA VAL A 240 3.73 15.98 13.77
C VAL A 240 3.37 17.35 13.20
N THR A 241 4.18 17.83 12.26
CA THR A 241 4.00 19.09 11.55
C THR A 241 4.32 18.92 10.06
N PRO A 242 3.84 19.81 9.18
CA PRO A 242 4.21 19.80 7.77
C PRO A 242 5.73 19.89 7.51
N GLN A 243 6.50 20.43 8.45
CA GLN A 243 7.95 20.61 8.33
C GLN A 243 8.74 19.35 8.66
N ASN A 244 8.20 18.46 9.51
CA ASN A 244 8.92 17.26 9.94
C ASN A 244 8.32 15.92 9.46
N THR A 245 7.12 15.95 8.84
CA THR A 245 6.41 14.71 8.49
C THR A 245 5.74 14.81 7.12
N ALA A 246 5.94 13.79 6.28
CA ALA A 246 5.19 13.54 5.06
C ALA A 246 4.29 12.30 5.24
N PHE A 247 3.03 12.40 4.84
CA PHE A 247 2.04 11.33 4.97
C PHE A 247 1.72 10.65 3.64
N TYR A 248 1.59 9.33 3.69
CA TYR A 248 1.15 8.49 2.57
C TYR A 248 -0.01 7.64 3.04
N ILE A 249 -1.16 7.74 2.37
CA ILE A 249 -2.39 7.10 2.82
C ILE A 249 -2.95 6.23 1.68
N CYS A 250 -3.26 4.97 1.98
CA CYS A 250 -3.88 4.06 1.02
C CYS A 250 -4.99 3.23 1.67
N GLY A 251 -6.15 3.20 1.03
CA GLY A 251 -7.31 2.48 1.54
C GLY A 251 -8.61 2.88 0.86
N TRP A 252 -9.73 2.52 1.48
CA TRP A 252 -11.04 2.98 1.07
C TRP A 252 -11.20 4.49 1.28
N GLN A 253 -12.09 5.13 0.52
CA GLN A 253 -12.34 6.57 0.62
C GLN A 253 -12.56 7.01 2.07
N GLY A 254 -13.37 6.29 2.86
CA GLY A 254 -13.59 6.63 4.27
C GLY A 254 -12.34 6.54 5.17
N THR A 255 -11.29 5.81 4.78
CA THR A 255 -9.99 5.85 5.46
C THR A 255 -9.25 7.13 5.12
N ILE A 256 -9.27 7.52 3.84
CA ILE A 256 -8.65 8.76 3.38
C ILE A 256 -9.31 9.96 4.08
N ASP A 257 -10.65 10.05 4.02
CA ASP A 257 -11.42 11.13 4.61
C ASP A 257 -11.15 11.25 6.12
N GLY A 258 -11.21 10.13 6.85
CA GLY A 258 -10.94 10.11 8.29
C GLY A 258 -9.53 10.52 8.70
N CYS A 259 -8.52 10.30 7.81
CA CYS A 259 -7.18 10.81 8.02
C CYS A 259 -7.09 12.31 7.67
N MET A 260 -7.70 12.71 6.55
CA MET A 260 -7.63 14.09 6.06
C MET A 260 -8.30 15.07 6.99
N ASP A 261 -9.46 14.73 7.57
CA ASP A 261 -10.16 15.56 8.57
C ASP A 261 -9.21 16.00 9.70
N TYR A 262 -8.33 15.10 10.11
CA TYR A 262 -7.37 15.39 11.17
C TYR A 262 -6.14 16.15 10.66
N LEU A 263 -5.59 15.77 9.51
CA LEU A 263 -4.37 16.35 8.97
C LEU A 263 -4.57 17.77 8.47
N GLU A 264 -5.69 18.06 7.80
CA GLU A 264 -6.04 19.41 7.34
C GLU A 264 -6.22 20.39 8.51
N ALA A 265 -6.82 19.93 9.61
CA ALA A 265 -6.94 20.73 10.83
C ALA A 265 -5.57 21.10 11.44
N LYS A 266 -4.51 20.35 11.15
CA LYS A 266 -3.12 20.62 11.54
C LYS A 266 -2.30 21.38 10.49
N GLY A 267 -2.92 21.80 9.37
CA GLY A 267 -2.27 22.57 8.31
C GLY A 267 -1.50 21.73 7.28
N PHE A 268 -1.70 20.40 7.27
CA PHE A 268 -1.18 19.55 6.21
C PHE A 268 -2.00 19.75 4.92
N VAL A 269 -1.32 19.78 3.79
CA VAL A 269 -1.97 19.91 2.47
C VAL A 269 -1.63 18.73 1.58
N THR A 270 -2.57 18.39 0.70
CA THR A 270 -2.39 17.28 -0.24
C THR A 270 -1.61 17.71 -1.48
N GLU A 271 -1.07 16.74 -2.22
CA GLU A 271 -0.48 16.99 -3.54
C GLU A 271 -1.45 17.64 -4.53
N ARG A 272 -2.76 17.44 -4.36
CA ARG A 272 -3.80 18.06 -5.20
C ARG A 272 -4.03 19.53 -4.86
N ASN A 273 -3.80 19.92 -3.59
CA ASN A 273 -4.02 21.24 -3.05
C ASN A 273 -2.71 21.88 -2.59
N LYS A 274 -1.69 21.86 -3.46
CA LYS A 274 -0.34 22.39 -3.15
C LYS A 274 -0.40 23.85 -2.68
N ARG A 275 0.55 24.19 -1.82
CA ARG A 275 0.82 25.59 -1.46
C ARG A 275 1.33 26.38 -2.67
N PRO A 276 1.32 27.72 -2.63
CA PRO A 276 1.81 28.56 -3.73
C PRO A 276 3.25 28.29 -4.15
N ASP A 277 4.10 27.81 -3.22
CA ASP A 277 5.48 27.39 -3.50
C ASP A 277 5.60 25.98 -4.10
N GLY A 278 4.48 25.30 -4.33
CA GLY A 278 4.41 23.94 -4.86
C GLY A 278 4.59 22.85 -3.81
N SER A 279 4.78 23.18 -2.53
CA SER A 279 4.95 22.20 -1.46
C SER A 279 3.64 21.53 -1.07
N PHE A 280 3.76 20.30 -0.60
CA PHE A 280 2.66 19.51 -0.05
C PHE A 280 3.22 18.48 0.95
N ASP A 281 2.32 17.83 1.70
CA ASP A 281 2.69 16.98 2.81
C ASP A 281 2.02 15.59 2.75
N VAL A 282 0.92 15.48 1.99
CA VAL A 282 0.10 14.28 1.97
C VAL A 282 -0.08 13.79 0.54
N LYS A 283 0.25 12.53 0.33
CA LYS A 283 -0.11 11.76 -0.86
C LYS A 283 -1.10 10.66 -0.49
N TYR A 284 -2.08 10.42 -1.33
CA TYR A 284 -3.02 9.34 -1.07
C TYR A 284 -3.52 8.68 -2.35
N GLU A 285 -3.92 7.41 -2.20
CA GLU A 285 -4.60 6.63 -3.23
C GLU A 285 -5.81 5.93 -2.61
N SER A 286 -6.99 6.14 -3.22
CA SER A 286 -8.22 5.44 -2.85
C SER A 286 -8.51 4.34 -3.85
N TYR A 287 -8.92 3.18 -3.36
CA TYR A 287 -9.49 2.11 -4.18
C TYR A 287 -10.90 1.78 -3.69
N GLY A 288 -11.85 1.83 -4.57
CA GLY A 288 -13.28 1.58 -4.31
C GLY A 288 -14.15 2.65 -4.88
#